data_ec77cf7440cf088a5cb6a4865a07acac
#
_entry.id   ec77cf7440cf088a5cb6a4865a07acac
#
_cell.length_a   1.000
_cell.length_b   1.000
_cell.length_c   1.000
_cell.angle_alpha   90.00
_cell.angle_beta   90.00
_cell.angle_gamma   90.00
#
_symmetry.space_group_name_H-M   'P 1'
#
loop_
_entity.id
_entity.type
_entity.pdbx_description
1 polymer ?
#
loop_
_entity_poly.entity_id
_entity_poly.type
_entity_poly.pdbx_seq_one_letter_code
_entity_poly.pdbx_strand_id
1 'polypeptide(L)'
;QPVASDLNETNATETDPAAESDSVSGVLGVIKKVLTYPLIKMGESNLTLQSLIILGILFVLVIVIEKIVRERVIMRIFEKTEFPEALEYGIARILGYVFMVIGFYMAFQIVGIDLSSLTIIAGGISVGVGFGLQNIINNFVSGIIIFAEQPIAIGDRVEVSGIAGRVKKISLRSTMVVTNDNITMIVPNADFISQTVTNWSYSDPK
;
A
#
# COMPACT_ATOMS: atom_id res chain seq x y z
N GLN A 1 -62.01 -1.28 -74.02
CA GLN A 1 -60.74 -0.53 -73.96
C GLN A 1 -60.74 0.47 -72.78
N PRO A 2 -59.66 0.79 -72.27
CA PRO A 2 -58.46 0.02 -71.84
C PRO A 2 -57.93 0.53 -70.51
N VAL A 3 -56.82 -0.01 -70.25
CA VAL A 3 -55.59 0.58 -69.65
C VAL A 3 -55.36 0.36 -68.14
N ALA A 4 -54.38 -0.44 -68.00
CA ALA A 4 -53.47 -0.67 -66.92
C ALA A 4 -53.05 0.57 -66.14
N SER A 5 -52.81 0.40 -64.91
CA SER A 5 -51.64 0.94 -64.23
C SER A 5 -51.21 0.04 -63.10
N ASP A 6 -50.35 -0.85 -63.42
CA ASP A 6 -49.35 -1.33 -62.50
C ASP A 6 -48.63 -0.14 -61.94
N LEU A 7 -48.28 -0.14 -60.72
CA LEU A 7 -46.97 0.18 -60.24
C LEU A 7 -46.92 0.26 -58.71
N ASN A 8 -45.99 -0.52 -58.24
CA ASN A 8 -45.18 -0.27 -57.07
C ASN A 8 -45.54 -0.97 -55.77
N GLU A 9 -45.32 -2.25 -55.77
CA GLU A 9 -44.93 -2.93 -54.55
C GLU A 9 -43.51 -2.54 -54.20
N THR A 10 -43.39 -1.62 -53.29
CA THR A 10 -42.13 -1.34 -52.60
C THR A 10 -41.90 -2.53 -51.68
N ASN A 11 -40.94 -3.37 -52.08
CA ASN A 11 -40.34 -4.42 -51.23
C ASN A 11 -39.61 -3.72 -50.08
N ALA A 12 -40.33 -3.43 -48.99
CA ALA A 12 -39.74 -3.21 -47.71
C ALA A 12 -39.28 -4.58 -47.21
N THR A 13 -37.99 -4.83 -47.22
CA THR A 13 -37.34 -5.98 -46.60
C THR A 13 -37.65 -5.92 -45.12
N GLU A 14 -38.74 -6.53 -44.71
CA GLU A 14 -39.11 -6.74 -43.32
C GLU A 14 -38.10 -7.76 -42.79
N THR A 15 -37.04 -7.26 -42.13
CA THR A 15 -36.07 -8.11 -41.41
C THR A 15 -36.81 -8.76 -40.28
N ASP A 16 -37.01 -10.08 -40.40
CA ASP A 16 -37.67 -10.91 -39.39
C ASP A 16 -36.90 -10.80 -38.05
N PRO A 17 -37.49 -10.20 -37.00
CA PRO A 17 -36.81 -10.00 -35.71
C PRO A 17 -36.45 -11.33 -35.01
N ALA A 18 -37.06 -12.46 -35.44
CA ALA A 18 -36.73 -13.79 -34.94
C ALA A 18 -35.41 -14.30 -35.53
N ALA A 19 -35.11 -14.01 -36.80
CA ALA A 19 -33.87 -14.40 -37.44
C ALA A 19 -32.67 -13.60 -36.91
N GLU A 20 -32.89 -12.34 -36.51
CA GLU A 20 -31.85 -11.47 -35.89
C GLU A 20 -31.54 -11.96 -34.47
N SER A 21 -32.54 -12.38 -33.67
CA SER A 21 -32.35 -12.91 -32.31
C SER A 21 -31.60 -14.26 -32.32
N ASP A 22 -31.84 -15.12 -33.30
CA ASP A 22 -31.12 -16.39 -33.43
C ASP A 22 -29.66 -16.21 -33.87
N SER A 23 -29.40 -15.25 -34.73
CA SER A 23 -28.04 -14.94 -35.14
C SER A 23 -27.21 -14.32 -34.00
N VAL A 24 -27.81 -13.47 -33.19
CA VAL A 24 -27.17 -12.85 -32.02
C VAL A 24 -26.90 -13.91 -30.94
N SER A 25 -27.83 -14.83 -30.69
CA SER A 25 -27.65 -15.93 -29.74
C SER A 25 -26.54 -16.90 -30.17
N GLY A 26 -26.43 -17.18 -31.46
CA GLY A 26 -25.36 -17.97 -32.04
C GLY A 26 -23.98 -17.34 -31.89
N VAL A 27 -23.88 -16.03 -32.17
CA VAL A 27 -22.62 -15.25 -32.01
C VAL A 27 -22.20 -15.17 -30.55
N LEU A 28 -23.14 -14.92 -29.63
CA LEU A 28 -22.89 -14.93 -28.19
C LEU A 28 -22.41 -16.28 -27.68
N GLY A 29 -22.96 -17.36 -28.19
CA GLY A 29 -22.55 -18.73 -27.88
C GLY A 29 -21.11 -19.03 -28.32
N VAL A 30 -20.70 -18.57 -29.51
CA VAL A 30 -19.34 -18.73 -30.03
C VAL A 30 -18.37 -17.87 -29.22
N ILE A 31 -18.72 -16.61 -28.92
CA ILE A 31 -17.90 -15.71 -28.08
C ILE A 31 -17.68 -16.31 -26.70
N LYS A 32 -18.74 -16.82 -26.06
CA LYS A 32 -18.63 -17.46 -24.75
C LYS A 32 -17.73 -18.69 -24.81
N LYS A 33 -17.84 -19.53 -25.85
CA LYS A 33 -17.00 -20.72 -26.05
C LYS A 33 -15.51 -20.35 -26.24
N VAL A 34 -15.21 -19.28 -26.98
CA VAL A 34 -13.85 -18.78 -27.18
C VAL A 34 -13.28 -18.19 -25.89
N LEU A 35 -14.07 -17.40 -25.15
CA LEU A 35 -13.66 -16.80 -23.89
C LEU A 35 -13.40 -17.82 -22.79
N THR A 36 -14.17 -18.91 -22.76
CA THR A 36 -14.01 -19.97 -21.75
C THR A 36 -13.09 -21.12 -22.19
N TYR A 37 -12.45 -20.99 -23.37
CA TYR A 37 -11.50 -22.01 -23.82
C TYR A 37 -10.26 -22.02 -22.93
N PRO A 38 -9.88 -23.16 -22.33
CA PRO A 38 -8.72 -23.25 -21.47
C PRO A 38 -7.44 -23.14 -22.30
N LEU A 39 -6.72 -22.03 -22.15
CA LEU A 39 -5.45 -21.79 -22.85
C LEU A 39 -4.28 -22.53 -22.18
N ILE A 40 -4.25 -22.56 -20.86
CA ILE A 40 -3.19 -23.19 -20.07
C ILE A 40 -3.83 -23.85 -18.85
N LYS A 41 -3.46 -25.10 -18.59
CA LYS A 41 -3.78 -25.78 -17.34
C LYS A 41 -2.64 -25.58 -16.36
N MET A 42 -2.89 -24.85 -15.30
CA MET A 42 -1.93 -24.58 -14.23
C MET A 42 -2.47 -25.19 -12.92
N GLY A 43 -2.04 -26.41 -12.58
CA GLY A 43 -2.54 -27.13 -11.42
C GLY A 43 -4.06 -27.39 -11.48
N GLU A 44 -4.78 -26.96 -10.46
CA GLU A 44 -6.25 -27.07 -10.40
C GLU A 44 -6.98 -25.95 -11.17
N SER A 45 -6.28 -24.91 -11.62
CA SER A 45 -6.85 -23.74 -12.27
C SER A 45 -6.69 -23.80 -13.78
N ASN A 46 -7.77 -23.55 -14.52
CA ASN A 46 -7.76 -23.40 -15.97
C ASN A 46 -7.68 -21.91 -16.32
N LEU A 47 -6.55 -21.47 -16.85
CA LEU A 47 -6.41 -20.11 -17.38
C LEU A 47 -7.15 -20.03 -18.71
N THR A 48 -8.22 -19.24 -18.72
CA THR A 48 -9.04 -18.96 -19.90
C THR A 48 -8.69 -17.57 -20.45
N LEU A 49 -9.08 -17.30 -21.68
CA LEU A 49 -8.95 -15.94 -22.23
C LEU A 49 -9.73 -14.91 -21.40
N GLN A 50 -10.87 -15.30 -20.85
CA GLN A 50 -11.64 -14.47 -19.91
C GLN A 50 -10.83 -14.12 -18.66
N SER A 51 -10.14 -15.09 -18.07
CA SER A 51 -9.28 -14.89 -16.89
C SER A 51 -8.17 -13.87 -17.15
N LEU A 52 -7.55 -13.91 -18.34
CA LEU A 52 -6.51 -12.96 -18.73
C LEU A 52 -7.06 -11.54 -18.92
N ILE A 53 -8.24 -11.40 -19.51
CA ILE A 53 -8.91 -10.10 -19.67
C ILE A 53 -9.25 -9.52 -18.29
N ILE A 54 -9.82 -10.32 -17.39
CA ILE A 54 -10.14 -9.90 -16.01
C ILE A 54 -8.87 -9.49 -15.29
N LEU A 55 -7.79 -10.25 -15.40
CA LEU A 55 -6.50 -9.91 -14.79
C LEU A 55 -5.97 -8.58 -15.31
N GLY A 56 -6.04 -8.35 -16.61
CA GLY A 56 -5.64 -7.06 -17.21
C GLY A 56 -6.47 -5.88 -16.67
N ILE A 57 -7.79 -6.06 -16.56
CA ILE A 57 -8.69 -5.05 -15.99
C ILE A 57 -8.34 -4.79 -14.51
N LEU A 58 -8.11 -5.85 -13.72
CA LEU A 58 -7.74 -5.74 -12.32
C LEU A 58 -6.39 -5.03 -12.14
N PHE A 59 -5.41 -5.30 -13.00
CA PHE A 59 -4.12 -4.60 -12.96
C PHE A 59 -4.26 -3.11 -13.22
N VAL A 60 -5.02 -2.74 -14.26
CA VAL A 60 -5.32 -1.33 -14.54
C VAL A 60 -6.05 -0.69 -13.36
N LEU A 61 -7.02 -1.40 -12.77
CA LEU A 61 -7.77 -0.93 -11.61
C LEU A 61 -6.85 -0.70 -10.41
N VAL A 62 -5.94 -1.62 -10.10
CA VAL A 62 -4.95 -1.48 -9.00
C VAL A 62 -4.08 -0.24 -9.21
N ILE A 63 -3.56 -0.03 -10.43
CA ILE A 63 -2.72 1.13 -10.76
C ILE A 63 -3.51 2.44 -10.63
N VAL A 64 -4.75 2.47 -11.11
CA VAL A 64 -5.61 3.66 -11.03
C VAL A 64 -5.96 3.98 -9.58
N ILE A 65 -6.32 2.96 -8.78
CA ILE A 65 -6.64 3.13 -7.36
C ILE A 65 -5.39 3.59 -6.59
N GLU A 66 -4.22 2.98 -6.83
CA GLU A 66 -2.95 3.41 -6.21
C GLU A 66 -2.70 4.90 -6.48
N LYS A 67 -2.81 5.31 -7.74
CA LYS A 67 -2.61 6.71 -8.12
C LYS A 67 -3.58 7.65 -7.39
N ILE A 68 -4.86 7.29 -7.32
CA ILE A 68 -5.89 8.08 -6.64
C ILE A 68 -5.60 8.15 -5.13
N VAL A 69 -5.28 7.02 -4.51
CA VAL A 69 -4.96 6.95 -3.06
C VAL A 69 -3.72 7.78 -2.76
N ARG A 70 -2.66 7.62 -3.54
CA ARG A 70 -1.43 8.37 -3.36
C ARG A 70 -1.65 9.89 -3.52
N GLU A 71 -2.29 10.31 -4.59
CA GLU A 71 -2.46 11.74 -4.89
C GLU A 71 -3.53 12.42 -4.02
N ARG A 72 -4.62 11.73 -3.70
CA ARG A 72 -5.73 12.36 -2.96
C ARG A 72 -5.71 12.13 -1.45
N VAL A 73 -5.23 10.97 -1.01
CA VAL A 73 -5.25 10.61 0.42
C VAL A 73 -3.91 10.92 1.06
N ILE A 74 -2.84 10.31 0.52
CA ILE A 74 -1.52 10.39 1.14
C ILE A 74 -0.99 11.83 1.08
N MET A 75 -0.99 12.46 -0.11
CA MET A 75 -0.50 13.84 -0.23
C MET A 75 -1.32 14.83 0.58
N ARG A 76 -2.65 14.66 0.65
CA ARG A 76 -3.49 15.55 1.48
C ARG A 76 -3.25 15.40 2.99
N ILE A 77 -2.83 14.23 3.45
CA ILE A 77 -2.44 14.04 4.85
C ILE A 77 -1.13 14.79 5.12
N PHE A 78 -0.19 14.73 4.20
CA PHE A 78 1.12 15.39 4.33
C PHE A 78 1.05 16.92 4.19
N GLU A 79 0.14 17.47 3.38
CA GLU A 79 -0.08 18.93 3.29
C GLU A 79 -0.33 19.61 4.65
N LYS A 80 -0.76 18.85 5.66
CA LYS A 80 -1.00 19.33 7.02
C LYS A 80 0.19 19.16 7.96
N THR A 81 1.28 18.59 7.48
CA THR A 81 2.48 18.32 8.29
C THR A 81 3.64 19.17 7.80
N GLU A 82 4.53 19.56 8.72
CA GLU A 82 5.74 20.34 8.40
C GLU A 82 6.92 19.42 8.01
N PHE A 83 6.63 18.33 7.30
CA PHE A 83 7.70 17.45 6.83
C PHE A 83 8.39 18.02 5.59
N PRO A 84 9.69 17.74 5.40
CA PRO A 84 10.38 18.06 4.15
C PRO A 84 9.72 17.33 2.96
N GLU A 85 9.50 18.03 1.85
CA GLU A 85 8.85 17.49 0.63
C GLU A 85 9.47 16.16 0.15
N ALA A 86 10.81 16.04 0.26
CA ALA A 86 11.51 14.82 -0.12
C ALA A 86 11.11 13.60 0.72
N LEU A 87 10.82 13.80 2.02
CA LEU A 87 10.38 12.74 2.93
C LEU A 87 8.93 12.35 2.63
N GLU A 88 8.06 13.32 2.42
CA GLU A 88 6.65 13.10 2.04
C GLU A 88 6.54 12.27 0.76
N TYR A 89 7.27 12.69 -0.27
CA TYR A 89 7.30 11.98 -1.54
C TYR A 89 7.87 10.56 -1.40
N GLY A 90 8.94 10.39 -0.62
CA GLY A 90 9.54 9.07 -0.36
C GLY A 90 8.57 8.11 0.32
N ILE A 91 7.93 8.55 1.41
CA ILE A 91 6.95 7.74 2.15
C ILE A 91 5.74 7.41 1.27
N ALA A 92 5.19 8.40 0.57
CA ALA A 92 4.04 8.21 -0.32
C ALA A 92 4.35 7.15 -1.40
N ARG A 93 5.56 7.15 -1.92
CA ARG A 93 6.00 6.20 -2.95
C ARG A 93 6.18 4.78 -2.42
N ILE A 94 6.78 4.63 -1.23
CA ILE A 94 6.92 3.33 -0.57
C ILE A 94 5.55 2.73 -0.27
N LEU A 95 4.63 3.51 0.29
CA LEU A 95 3.26 3.06 0.56
C LEU A 95 2.53 2.67 -0.72
N GLY A 96 2.72 3.42 -1.82
CA GLY A 96 2.19 3.10 -3.13
C GLY A 96 2.70 1.74 -3.65
N TYR A 97 3.99 1.45 -3.51
CA TYR A 97 4.55 0.16 -3.90
C TYR A 97 4.00 -1.00 -3.07
N VAL A 98 3.87 -0.83 -1.76
CA VAL A 98 3.25 -1.83 -0.89
C VAL A 98 1.80 -2.09 -1.31
N PHE A 99 1.04 -1.04 -1.58
CA PHE A 99 -0.34 -1.14 -2.07
C PHE A 99 -0.41 -1.88 -3.40
N MET A 100 0.51 -1.59 -4.33
CA MET A 100 0.59 -2.25 -5.64
C MET A 100 0.88 -3.74 -5.51
N VAL A 101 1.84 -4.13 -4.67
CA VAL A 101 2.19 -5.54 -4.42
C VAL A 101 0.98 -6.31 -3.87
N ILE A 102 0.29 -5.75 -2.87
CA ILE A 102 -0.92 -6.35 -2.29
C ILE A 102 -2.03 -6.44 -3.35
N GLY A 103 -2.26 -5.37 -4.11
CA GLY A 103 -3.30 -5.32 -5.13
C GLY A 103 -3.07 -6.33 -6.26
N PHE A 104 -1.85 -6.49 -6.74
CA PHE A 104 -1.51 -7.50 -7.74
C PHE A 104 -1.63 -8.91 -7.19
N TYR A 105 -1.19 -9.15 -5.94
CA TYR A 105 -1.40 -10.43 -5.29
C TYR A 105 -2.89 -10.81 -5.25
N MET A 106 -3.75 -9.87 -4.84
CA MET A 106 -5.20 -10.08 -4.81
C MET A 106 -5.78 -10.32 -6.22
N ALA A 107 -5.30 -9.58 -7.23
CA ALA A 107 -5.74 -9.76 -8.61
C ALA A 107 -5.44 -11.17 -9.14
N PHE A 108 -4.26 -11.72 -8.84
CA PHE A 108 -3.91 -13.10 -9.19
C PHE A 108 -4.80 -14.12 -8.48
N GLN A 109 -5.07 -13.91 -7.18
CA GLN A 109 -5.96 -14.79 -6.40
C GLN A 109 -7.39 -14.81 -6.96
N ILE A 110 -7.95 -13.65 -7.34
CA ILE A 110 -9.29 -13.53 -7.93
C ILE A 110 -9.40 -14.32 -9.23
N VAL A 111 -8.34 -14.34 -10.02
CA VAL A 111 -8.29 -15.08 -11.30
C VAL A 111 -8.03 -16.58 -11.09
N GLY A 112 -7.77 -17.01 -9.85
CA GLY A 112 -7.54 -18.41 -9.49
C GLY A 112 -6.09 -18.87 -9.71
N ILE A 113 -5.15 -17.95 -9.82
CA ILE A 113 -3.72 -18.28 -9.88
C ILE A 113 -3.21 -18.50 -8.46
N ASP A 114 -2.76 -19.70 -8.17
CA ASP A 114 -2.18 -20.04 -6.86
C ASP A 114 -0.76 -19.46 -6.71
N LEU A 115 -0.62 -18.55 -5.77
CA LEU A 115 0.64 -17.90 -5.41
C LEU A 115 1.17 -18.37 -4.03
N SER A 116 0.74 -19.52 -3.55
CA SER A 116 1.12 -20.04 -2.23
C SER A 116 2.64 -20.12 -2.04
N SER A 117 3.37 -20.53 -3.07
CA SER A 117 4.84 -20.58 -3.06
C SER A 117 5.47 -19.19 -2.88
N LEU A 118 4.90 -18.15 -3.50
CA LEU A 118 5.37 -16.78 -3.33
C LEU A 118 5.08 -16.25 -1.93
N THR A 119 4.00 -16.69 -1.30
CA THR A 119 3.65 -16.31 0.08
C THR A 119 4.71 -16.80 1.07
N ILE A 120 5.25 -18.00 0.88
CA ILE A 120 6.33 -18.54 1.70
C ILE A 120 7.60 -17.68 1.56
N ILE A 121 7.96 -17.35 0.32
CA ILE A 121 9.13 -16.48 0.04
C ILE A 121 8.91 -15.09 0.63
N ALA A 122 7.73 -14.50 0.45
CA ALA A 122 7.37 -13.19 1.00
C ALA A 122 7.42 -13.20 2.54
N GLY A 123 7.03 -14.31 3.18
CA GLY A 123 7.17 -14.52 4.61
C GLY A 123 8.63 -14.43 5.06
N GLY A 124 9.53 -15.13 4.38
CA GLY A 124 10.97 -15.08 4.66
C GLY A 124 11.56 -13.66 4.49
N ILE A 125 11.19 -12.97 3.41
CA ILE A 125 11.60 -11.58 3.18
C ILE A 125 11.06 -10.67 4.28
N SER A 126 9.80 -10.84 4.68
CA SER A 126 9.16 -10.02 5.73
C SER A 126 9.89 -10.15 7.07
N VAL A 127 10.31 -11.36 7.43
CA VAL A 127 11.12 -11.60 8.64
C VAL A 127 12.46 -10.88 8.53
N GLY A 128 13.15 -10.99 7.39
CA GLY A 128 14.43 -10.30 7.16
C GLY A 128 14.30 -8.78 7.25
N VAL A 129 13.27 -8.20 6.63
CA VAL A 129 12.96 -6.77 6.71
C VAL A 129 12.62 -6.38 8.15
N GLY A 130 11.86 -7.22 8.89
CA GLY A 130 11.53 -7.01 10.29
C GLY A 130 12.78 -6.89 11.17
N PHE A 131 13.73 -7.79 11.03
CA PHE A 131 15.03 -7.70 11.73
C PHE A 131 15.83 -6.46 11.31
N GLY A 132 15.81 -6.09 10.02
CA GLY A 132 16.48 -4.89 9.54
C GLY A 132 15.89 -3.59 10.10
N LEU A 133 14.60 -3.56 10.40
CA LEU A 133 13.89 -2.39 10.95
C LEU A 133 13.79 -2.40 12.48
N GLN A 134 14.18 -3.48 13.14
CA GLN A 134 13.99 -3.68 14.58
C GLN A 134 14.49 -2.49 15.42
N ASN A 135 15.72 -2.02 15.15
CA ASN A 135 16.30 -0.90 15.89
C ASN A 135 15.54 0.41 15.69
N ILE A 136 15.02 0.65 14.48
CA ILE A 136 14.24 1.85 14.17
C ILE A 136 12.93 1.84 14.95
N ILE A 137 12.24 0.71 14.91
CA ILE A 137 10.96 0.51 15.59
C ILE A 137 11.14 0.62 17.10
N ASN A 138 12.20 -0.02 17.67
CA ASN A 138 12.48 0.04 19.09
C ASN A 138 12.70 1.49 19.57
N ASN A 139 13.51 2.26 18.85
CA ASN A 139 13.75 3.66 19.18
C ASN A 139 12.49 4.52 19.05
N PHE A 140 11.66 4.26 18.05
CA PHE A 140 10.40 4.96 17.85
C PHE A 140 9.40 4.68 18.98
N VAL A 141 9.21 3.41 19.35
CA VAL A 141 8.34 3.01 20.46
C VAL A 141 8.84 3.59 21.77
N SER A 142 10.16 3.52 22.04
CA SER A 142 10.78 4.15 23.21
C SER A 142 10.54 5.66 23.25
N GLY A 143 10.59 6.34 22.11
CA GLY A 143 10.24 7.76 22.01
C GLY A 143 8.79 8.04 22.43
N ILE A 144 7.84 7.21 21.97
CA ILE A 144 6.43 7.32 22.39
C ILE A 144 6.29 7.12 23.92
N ILE A 145 6.97 6.13 24.47
CA ILE A 145 6.95 5.87 25.93
C ILE A 145 7.49 7.08 26.70
N ILE A 146 8.62 7.64 26.26
CA ILE A 146 9.21 8.85 26.88
C ILE A 146 8.21 10.02 26.85
N PHE A 147 7.49 10.22 25.74
CA PHE A 147 6.47 11.28 25.66
C PHE A 147 5.25 10.99 26.55
N ALA A 148 4.85 9.74 26.69
CA ALA A 148 3.67 9.34 27.46
C ALA A 148 3.92 9.31 28.98
N GLU A 149 5.04 8.73 29.42
CA GLU A 149 5.36 8.51 30.83
C GLU A 149 6.28 9.59 31.41
N GLN A 150 7.00 10.33 30.56
CA GLN A 150 7.92 11.41 30.92
C GLN A 150 8.94 11.02 32.01
N PRO A 151 9.63 9.88 31.91
CA PRO A 151 10.70 9.55 32.86
C PRO A 151 11.85 10.55 32.81
N ILE A 152 11.97 11.24 31.69
CA ILE A 152 12.87 12.39 31.46
C ILE A 152 12.10 13.51 30.76
N ALA A 153 12.39 14.75 31.08
CA ALA A 153 11.81 15.94 30.47
C ALA A 153 12.88 16.86 29.90
N ILE A 154 12.47 17.76 28.98
CA ILE A 154 13.37 18.77 28.45
C ILE A 154 13.82 19.70 29.59
N GLY A 155 15.13 19.86 29.75
CA GLY A 155 15.76 20.61 30.81
C GLY A 155 16.28 19.76 31.96
N ASP A 156 15.88 18.50 32.08
CA ASP A 156 16.37 17.60 33.13
C ASP A 156 17.86 17.29 32.97
N ARG A 157 18.53 17.13 34.11
CA ARG A 157 19.90 16.63 34.16
C ARG A 157 19.87 15.11 34.31
N VAL A 158 20.35 14.41 33.29
CA VAL A 158 20.30 12.97 33.20
C VAL A 158 21.66 12.35 32.97
N GLU A 159 21.81 11.10 33.38
CA GLU A 159 22.95 10.26 33.04
C GLU A 159 22.43 8.92 32.50
N VAL A 160 22.87 8.57 31.29
CA VAL A 160 22.50 7.33 30.59
C VAL A 160 23.69 6.86 29.75
N SER A 161 24.01 5.57 29.77
CA SER A 161 25.13 4.98 28.99
C SER A 161 26.48 5.67 29.24
N GLY A 162 26.70 6.22 30.46
CA GLY A 162 27.90 6.98 30.79
C GLY A 162 27.93 8.43 30.25
N ILE A 163 26.84 8.89 29.65
CA ILE A 163 26.68 10.27 29.14
C ILE A 163 25.89 11.04 30.18
N ALA A 164 26.57 12.01 30.85
CA ALA A 164 25.92 12.92 31.78
C ALA A 164 25.72 14.30 31.14
N GLY A 165 24.50 14.84 31.22
CA GLY A 165 24.20 16.13 30.65
C GLY A 165 22.77 16.59 30.85
N ARG A 166 22.39 17.66 30.18
CA ARG A 166 21.06 18.25 30.23
C ARG A 166 20.28 17.88 28.93
N VAL A 167 19.07 17.39 29.09
CA VAL A 167 18.16 17.10 27.97
C VAL A 167 17.77 18.40 27.26
N LYS A 168 18.18 18.56 26.00
CA LYS A 168 17.88 19.75 25.18
C LYS A 168 16.64 19.55 24.30
N LYS A 169 16.48 18.35 23.74
CA LYS A 169 15.38 18.04 22.83
C LYS A 169 15.11 16.54 22.85
N ILE A 170 13.84 16.18 22.89
CA ILE A 170 13.37 14.79 22.68
C ILE A 170 12.74 14.73 21.28
N SER A 171 13.19 13.79 20.45
CA SER A 171 12.68 13.55 19.10
C SER A 171 12.14 12.14 18.99
N LEU A 172 11.51 11.78 17.89
CA LEU A 172 10.85 10.47 17.70
C LEU A 172 11.75 9.24 17.92
N ARG A 173 13.04 9.32 17.56
CA ARG A 173 13.97 8.19 17.67
C ARG A 173 15.17 8.44 18.57
N SER A 174 15.42 9.68 18.96
CA SER A 174 16.61 10.05 19.71
C SER A 174 16.37 11.28 20.56
N THR A 175 17.10 11.38 21.67
CA THR A 175 17.12 12.50 22.60
C THR A 175 18.48 13.20 22.51
N MET A 176 18.47 14.52 22.42
CA MET A 176 19.68 15.36 22.44
C MET A 176 20.02 15.73 23.88
N VAL A 177 21.20 15.35 24.32
CA VAL A 177 21.75 15.66 25.64
C VAL A 177 22.98 16.56 25.46
N VAL A 178 23.04 17.67 26.17
CA VAL A 178 24.21 18.57 26.16
C VAL A 178 25.01 18.32 27.44
N THR A 179 26.27 17.93 27.28
CA THR A 179 27.19 17.69 28.39
C THR A 179 27.66 19.01 29.03
N ASN A 180 28.30 18.89 30.16
CA ASN A 180 28.89 20.08 30.85
C ASN A 180 29.97 20.80 30.01
N ASP A 181 30.63 20.06 29.13
CA ASP A 181 31.65 20.59 28.19
C ASP A 181 31.01 21.20 26.93
N ASN A 182 29.68 21.43 26.96
CA ASN A 182 28.89 21.95 25.84
C ASN A 182 28.93 21.10 24.57
N ILE A 183 29.14 19.78 24.71
CA ILE A 183 29.06 18.81 23.62
C ILE A 183 27.66 18.30 23.50
N THR A 184 27.07 18.36 22.30
CA THR A 184 25.74 17.78 22.04
C THR A 184 25.86 16.30 21.66
N MET A 185 25.31 15.44 22.50
CA MET A 185 25.23 14.01 22.29
C MET A 185 23.85 13.63 21.79
N ILE A 186 23.78 12.77 20.79
CA ILE A 186 22.51 12.21 20.27
C ILE A 186 22.41 10.79 20.79
N VAL A 187 21.52 10.60 21.75
CA VAL A 187 21.32 9.31 22.43
C VAL A 187 20.06 8.65 21.89
N PRO A 188 20.10 7.39 21.44
CA PRO A 188 18.91 6.64 21.03
C PRO A 188 17.87 6.60 22.15
N ASN A 189 16.59 6.76 21.82
CA ASN A 189 15.52 6.71 22.83
C ASN A 189 15.44 5.34 23.52
N ALA A 190 15.79 4.26 22.83
CA ALA A 190 15.83 2.92 23.39
C ALA A 190 16.75 2.82 24.62
N ASP A 191 17.84 3.58 24.66
CA ASP A 191 18.78 3.56 25.80
C ASP A 191 18.13 4.09 27.08
N PHE A 192 17.26 5.09 26.97
CA PHE A 192 16.52 5.65 28.12
C PHE A 192 15.46 4.71 28.68
N ILE A 193 15.00 3.73 27.90
CA ILE A 193 13.98 2.76 28.33
C ILE A 193 14.59 1.42 28.74
N SER A 194 15.67 1.00 28.05
CA SER A 194 16.26 -0.32 28.25
C SER A 194 17.42 -0.35 29.25
N GLN A 195 17.97 0.82 29.60
CA GLN A 195 19.09 0.94 30.53
C GLN A 195 18.69 1.69 31.81
N THR A 196 19.54 1.61 32.82
CA THR A 196 19.39 2.41 34.02
C THR A 196 19.68 3.87 33.69
N VAL A 197 18.71 4.74 33.98
CA VAL A 197 18.82 6.20 33.82
C VAL A 197 18.79 6.84 35.19
N THR A 198 19.79 7.70 35.45
CA THR A 198 19.77 8.57 36.63
C THR A 198 19.23 9.94 36.20
N ASN A 199 18.08 10.33 36.74
CA ASN A 199 17.53 11.67 36.55
C ASN A 199 17.69 12.48 37.82
N TRP A 200 18.64 13.44 37.82
CA TRP A 200 18.96 14.27 38.97
C TRP A 200 17.94 15.38 39.24
N SER A 201 17.04 15.62 38.28
CA SER A 201 16.03 16.69 38.36
C SER A 201 14.61 16.21 38.54
N TYR A 202 14.37 14.88 38.56
CA TYR A 202 13.03 14.29 38.56
C TYR A 202 12.18 14.69 39.77
N SER A 203 12.80 14.87 40.94
CA SER A 203 12.11 15.21 42.22
C SER A 203 12.25 16.68 42.61
N ASP A 204 12.89 17.50 41.81
CA ASP A 204 13.13 18.91 42.12
C ASP A 204 12.03 19.76 41.46
N PRO A 205 11.10 20.38 42.20
CA PRO A 205 10.10 21.26 41.64
C PRO A 205 10.79 22.47 41.06
N LYS A 206 10.61 22.67 39.76
CA LYS A 206 11.10 23.86 39.02
C LYS A 206 10.40 25.11 39.49
#